data_471dc62503761e9cb2a81bf2ba4b9ce7
#
_entry.id   471dc62503761e9cb2a81bf2ba4b9ce7
#
_cell.length_a   1.000
_cell.length_b   1.000
_cell.length_c   1.000
_cell.angle_alpha   90.00
_cell.angle_beta   90.00
_cell.angle_gamma   90.00
#
_symmetry.space_group_name_H-M   'P 1'
#
loop_
_entity.id
_entity.type
_entity.pdbx_description
1 polymer ?
#
loop_
_entity_poly.entity_id
_entity_poly.type
_entity_poly.pdbx_seq_one_letter_code
_entity_poly.pdbx_strand_id
1 'polypeptide(L)'
;MARTSSAKKIARLAEKGKGKKVRFQGGSVFPTVVLSVLILGAVLIAYARQGGTAVDASVTAEQKFATAFAFFNCDALATDLEQPDSATLSPTDKFAAVTTEAPAAIVGDGIVGWLPQALAGQRKAKLETIFGLYGMTVTDDSITLKDGTKISETDTKCADKDAKISVYVWESGSAESKLSIASFGGVKIDDQMTVVLAFASDGVEVPRPAVADSLADYQG
;
A
#
# COMPACT_ATOMS: atom_id res chain seq x y z
N MET A 1 21.79 -51.28 -71.31
CA MET A 1 20.46 -50.72 -71.35
C MET A 1 19.75 -51.02 -69.99
N ALA A 2 19.74 -50.09 -69.09
CA ALA A 2 18.90 -50.17 -67.84
C ALA A 2 18.90 -48.82 -67.10
N ARG A 3 18.05 -47.87 -67.53
CA ARG A 3 17.89 -46.60 -66.92
C ARG A 3 16.38 -46.28 -66.68
N THR A 4 15.64 -47.15 -65.99
CA THR A 4 14.24 -46.88 -65.71
C THR A 4 13.80 -47.15 -64.29
N SER A 5 14.74 -47.43 -63.35
CA SER A 5 14.36 -47.79 -61.99
C SER A 5 14.35 -46.61 -60.99
N SER A 6 15.09 -45.54 -61.24
CA SER A 6 15.25 -44.42 -60.32
C SER A 6 14.04 -43.49 -60.31
N ALA A 7 13.44 -43.20 -61.47
CA ALA A 7 12.29 -42.31 -61.57
C ALA A 7 11.05 -42.87 -60.90
N LYS A 8 10.82 -44.18 -60.95
CA LYS A 8 9.69 -44.85 -60.22
C LYS A 8 9.86 -44.84 -58.71
N LYS A 9 11.11 -44.89 -58.19
CA LYS A 9 11.36 -44.81 -56.77
C LYS A 9 11.10 -43.39 -56.22
N ILE A 10 11.49 -42.35 -56.99
CA ILE A 10 11.27 -40.94 -56.60
C ILE A 10 9.78 -40.64 -56.63
N ALA A 11 9.02 -41.08 -57.60
CA ALA A 11 7.58 -40.89 -57.66
C ALA A 11 6.84 -41.54 -56.45
N ARG A 12 7.27 -42.74 -56.02
CA ARG A 12 6.69 -43.41 -54.85
C ARG A 12 7.04 -42.75 -53.52
N LEU A 13 8.19 -42.06 -53.43
CA LEU A 13 8.56 -41.30 -52.25
C LEU A 13 7.78 -39.99 -52.16
N ALA A 14 7.51 -39.34 -53.28
CA ALA A 14 6.69 -38.16 -53.37
C ALA A 14 5.21 -38.41 -53.00
N GLU A 15 4.69 -39.59 -53.33
CA GLU A 15 3.33 -39.96 -52.91
C GLU A 15 3.19 -40.31 -51.42
N LYS A 16 4.27 -40.79 -50.79
CA LYS A 16 4.29 -41.11 -49.35
C LYS A 16 4.40 -39.85 -48.50
N GLY A 17 4.78 -38.71 -49.08
CA GLY A 17 4.92 -37.42 -48.42
C GLY A 17 3.64 -36.59 -48.38
N LYS A 18 2.50 -37.07 -48.86
CA LYS A 18 1.22 -36.40 -48.57
C LYS A 18 0.93 -36.52 -47.08
N GLY A 19 1.35 -35.50 -46.35
CA GLY A 19 1.21 -35.37 -44.93
C GLY A 19 -0.16 -35.78 -44.48
N LYS A 20 -0.21 -36.68 -43.49
CA LYS A 20 -1.39 -36.89 -42.69
C LYS A 20 -1.86 -35.52 -42.28
N LYS A 21 -2.94 -35.02 -42.91
CA LYS A 21 -3.68 -33.88 -42.37
C LYS A 21 -4.06 -34.30 -40.96
N VAL A 22 -3.38 -33.78 -39.97
CA VAL A 22 -3.80 -33.87 -38.59
C VAL A 22 -5.17 -33.19 -38.57
N ARG A 23 -6.21 -33.96 -38.75
CA ARG A 23 -7.57 -33.52 -38.44
C ARG A 23 -7.54 -33.31 -36.94
N PHE A 24 -7.43 -32.06 -36.53
CA PHE A 24 -7.90 -31.65 -35.23
C PHE A 24 -9.38 -31.94 -35.21
N GLN A 25 -9.74 -33.15 -34.85
CA GLN A 25 -11.05 -33.48 -34.36
C GLN A 25 -11.11 -32.92 -32.94
N GLY A 26 -11.02 -31.58 -32.84
CA GLY A 26 -11.45 -30.86 -31.68
C GLY A 26 -12.96 -31.09 -31.57
N GLY A 27 -13.35 -32.16 -30.92
CA GLY A 27 -14.72 -32.30 -30.48
C GLY A 27 -15.11 -31.04 -29.73
N SER A 28 -16.40 -30.80 -29.57
CA SER A 28 -16.99 -29.61 -28.89
C SER A 28 -16.41 -29.29 -27.50
N VAL A 29 -15.56 -30.15 -26.96
CA VAL A 29 -14.89 -30.04 -25.67
C VAL A 29 -13.93 -28.86 -25.63
N PHE A 30 -13.12 -28.60 -26.67
CA PHE A 30 -12.15 -27.52 -26.67
C PHE A 30 -12.82 -26.13 -26.64
N PRO A 31 -13.76 -25.79 -27.52
CA PRO A 31 -14.47 -24.52 -27.45
C PRO A 31 -15.29 -24.38 -26.14
N THR A 32 -15.84 -25.49 -25.62
CA THR A 32 -16.60 -25.47 -24.36
C THR A 32 -15.67 -25.11 -23.19
N VAL A 33 -14.47 -25.71 -23.10
CA VAL A 33 -13.51 -25.40 -22.03
C VAL A 33 -13.04 -23.94 -22.12
N VAL A 34 -12.71 -23.44 -23.31
CA VAL A 34 -12.31 -22.04 -23.49
C VAL A 34 -13.43 -21.09 -23.07
N LEU A 35 -14.66 -21.37 -23.48
CA LEU A 35 -15.81 -20.54 -23.12
C LEU A 35 -16.08 -20.56 -21.61
N SER A 36 -15.96 -21.73 -20.97
CA SER A 36 -16.11 -21.86 -19.52
C SER A 36 -15.05 -21.08 -18.75
N VAL A 37 -13.79 -21.11 -19.18
CA VAL A 37 -12.71 -20.33 -18.55
C VAL A 37 -12.94 -18.82 -18.71
N LEU A 38 -13.38 -18.37 -19.88
CA LEU A 38 -13.71 -16.96 -20.12
C LEU A 38 -14.87 -16.49 -19.25
N ILE A 39 -15.94 -17.30 -19.15
CA ILE A 39 -17.10 -16.96 -18.31
C ILE A 39 -16.70 -16.93 -16.84
N LEU A 40 -15.95 -17.94 -16.36
CA LEU A 40 -15.47 -17.99 -14.98
C LEU A 40 -14.54 -16.80 -14.67
N GLY A 41 -13.64 -16.45 -15.59
CA GLY A 41 -12.79 -15.27 -15.47
C GLY A 41 -13.59 -13.98 -15.40
N ALA A 42 -14.60 -13.81 -16.27
CA ALA A 42 -15.47 -12.64 -16.24
C ALA A 42 -16.31 -12.56 -14.95
N VAL A 43 -16.83 -13.68 -14.46
CA VAL A 43 -17.58 -13.77 -13.18
C VAL A 43 -16.66 -13.44 -12.01
N LEU A 44 -15.42 -13.94 -11.97
CA LEU A 44 -14.45 -13.62 -10.92
C LEU A 44 -14.07 -12.14 -10.94
N ILE A 45 -13.88 -11.55 -12.11
CA ILE A 45 -13.59 -10.11 -12.24
C ILE A 45 -14.80 -9.29 -11.78
N ALA A 46 -16.02 -9.67 -12.18
CA ALA A 46 -17.24 -9.01 -11.74
C ALA A 46 -17.42 -9.15 -10.22
N TYR A 47 -17.18 -10.33 -9.66
CA TYR A 47 -17.25 -10.58 -8.22
C TYR A 47 -16.20 -9.78 -7.44
N ALA A 48 -14.96 -9.73 -7.94
CA ALA A 48 -13.90 -8.92 -7.33
C ALA A 48 -14.20 -7.41 -7.39
N ARG A 49 -14.96 -6.95 -8.40
CA ARG A 49 -15.43 -5.58 -8.50
C ARG A 49 -16.67 -5.29 -7.64
N GLN A 50 -17.48 -6.30 -7.34
CA GLN A 50 -18.68 -6.16 -6.50
C GLN A 50 -18.38 -6.28 -5.01
N GLY A 51 -17.19 -6.73 -4.61
CA GLY A 51 -16.77 -6.88 -3.21
C GLY A 51 -16.50 -5.57 -2.46
N GLY A 52 -16.68 -4.40 -3.09
CA GLY A 52 -16.88 -3.14 -2.40
C GLY A 52 -18.36 -2.79 -2.49
N THR A 53 -19.07 -2.78 -1.36
CA THR A 53 -20.30 -1.99 -1.28
C THR A 53 -19.97 -0.67 -1.97
N ALA A 54 -20.73 -0.30 -3.00
CA ALA A 54 -20.67 1.04 -3.57
C ALA A 54 -21.10 1.98 -2.45
N VAL A 55 -20.16 2.36 -1.61
CA VAL A 55 -20.32 3.50 -0.72
C VAL A 55 -20.58 4.64 -1.68
N ASP A 56 -21.73 5.29 -1.48
CA ASP A 56 -22.19 6.35 -2.36
C ASP A 56 -21.03 7.35 -2.53
N ALA A 57 -20.43 7.40 -3.72
CA ALA A 57 -19.22 8.18 -3.96
C ALA A 57 -19.46 9.66 -3.64
N SER A 58 -20.71 10.11 -3.65
CA SER A 58 -21.10 11.47 -3.26
C SER A 58 -21.00 11.72 -1.76
N VAL A 59 -21.21 10.69 -0.93
CA VAL A 59 -21.13 10.82 0.55
C VAL A 59 -19.70 10.65 1.04
N THR A 60 -18.92 9.74 0.43
CA THR A 60 -17.51 9.54 0.80
C THR A 60 -16.60 10.65 0.28
N ALA A 61 -17.12 11.43 -0.65
CA ALA A 61 -16.42 12.46 -1.38
C ALA A 61 -15.96 13.63 -0.54
N GLU A 62 -16.70 13.98 0.46
CA GLU A 62 -16.45 15.15 1.29
C GLU A 62 -15.99 14.78 2.70
N GLN A 63 -15.98 13.51 3.04
CA GLN A 63 -15.65 13.09 4.39
C GLN A 63 -14.14 13.11 4.62
N LYS A 64 -13.68 14.17 5.27
CA LYS A 64 -12.32 14.27 5.76
C LYS A 64 -12.17 13.33 6.96
N PHE A 65 -10.99 12.75 7.13
CA PHE A 65 -10.69 11.89 8.26
C PHE A 65 -9.33 12.23 8.87
N ALA A 66 -9.03 11.72 10.06
CA ALA A 66 -7.79 11.97 10.75
C ALA A 66 -7.09 10.69 11.20
N THR A 67 -5.75 10.75 11.26
CA THR A 67 -4.88 9.71 11.80
C THR A 67 -3.87 10.31 12.76
N ALA A 68 -3.51 9.55 13.80
CA ALA A 68 -2.42 9.92 14.70
C ALA A 68 -1.10 9.32 14.18
N PHE A 69 -0.04 10.10 14.27
CA PHE A 69 1.32 9.68 13.94
C PHE A 69 2.28 10.08 15.04
N ALA A 70 3.18 9.18 15.39
CA ALA A 70 4.29 9.47 16.29
C ALA A 70 5.57 8.74 15.84
N PHE A 71 6.70 9.25 16.28
CA PHE A 71 8.01 8.60 16.11
C PHE A 71 8.52 8.18 17.49
N PHE A 72 8.88 6.90 17.61
CA PHE A 72 9.47 6.32 18.81
C PHE A 72 10.94 6.03 18.56
N ASN A 73 11.81 6.65 19.35
CA ASN A 73 13.25 6.49 19.21
C ASN A 73 13.83 5.89 20.48
N CYS A 74 14.36 4.70 20.37
CA CYS A 74 14.97 3.89 21.40
C CYS A 74 14.05 3.54 22.58
N ASP A 75 13.64 4.51 23.40
CA ASP A 75 12.91 4.33 24.65
C ASP A 75 11.82 5.38 24.88
N ALA A 76 11.72 6.35 23.99
CA ALA A 76 10.77 7.45 24.13
C ALA A 76 10.12 7.85 22.80
N LEU A 77 8.90 8.38 22.90
CA LEU A 77 8.27 9.09 21.79
C LEU A 77 9.01 10.42 21.58
N ALA A 78 9.37 10.70 20.33
CA ALA A 78 9.98 11.96 19.97
C ALA A 78 8.95 13.10 20.15
N THR A 79 9.36 14.15 20.86
CA THR A 79 8.54 15.34 21.09
C THR A 79 8.78 16.44 20.05
N ASP A 80 9.78 16.24 19.18
CA ASP A 80 10.29 17.26 18.27
C ASP A 80 9.81 17.06 16.83
N LEU A 81 8.71 16.33 16.65
CA LEU A 81 8.06 16.24 15.35
C LEU A 81 7.55 17.63 14.94
N GLU A 82 7.58 17.88 13.64
CA GLU A 82 7.09 19.14 13.09
C GLU A 82 5.67 19.41 13.57
N GLN A 83 5.49 20.59 14.17
CA GLN A 83 4.20 21.09 14.60
C GLN A 83 3.49 21.76 13.42
N PRO A 84 2.19 21.71 13.34
CA PRO A 84 1.45 22.47 12.35
C PRO A 84 1.74 23.96 12.54
N ASP A 85 1.85 24.68 11.45
CA ASP A 85 1.94 26.13 11.52
C ASP A 85 0.68 26.66 12.22
N SER A 86 0.87 27.36 13.34
CA SER A 86 -0.24 27.91 14.13
C SER A 86 -1.14 28.84 13.32
N ALA A 87 -0.64 29.41 12.22
CA ALA A 87 -1.42 30.23 11.30
C ALA A 87 -2.41 29.40 10.47
N THR A 88 -2.20 28.10 10.32
CA THR A 88 -3.08 27.20 9.57
C THR A 88 -4.13 26.49 10.44
N LEU A 89 -3.96 26.55 11.76
CA LEU A 89 -4.91 25.96 12.72
C LEU A 89 -6.11 26.88 12.90
N SER A 90 -7.29 26.36 12.62
CA SER A 90 -8.55 27.06 12.90
C SER A 90 -9.21 26.44 14.12
N PRO A 91 -9.62 27.24 15.12
CA PRO A 91 -10.33 26.70 16.29
C PRO A 91 -11.72 26.15 15.93
N THR A 92 -12.30 26.58 14.81
CA THR A 92 -13.64 26.20 14.37
C THR A 92 -13.65 25.10 13.30
N ASP A 93 -12.60 25.02 12.47
CA ASP A 93 -12.45 23.99 11.44
C ASP A 93 -11.09 23.30 11.59
N LYS A 94 -11.08 22.16 12.24
CA LYS A 94 -9.87 21.36 12.46
C LYS A 94 -9.23 20.86 11.17
N PHE A 95 -9.98 20.80 10.07
CA PHE A 95 -9.49 20.38 8.76
C PHE A 95 -9.25 21.56 7.79
N ALA A 96 -9.14 22.79 8.26
CA ALA A 96 -8.96 23.96 7.41
C ALA A 96 -7.75 23.85 6.46
N ALA A 97 -6.65 23.24 6.93
CA ALA A 97 -5.44 22.99 6.14
C ALA A 97 -5.59 21.89 5.09
N VAL A 98 -6.64 21.06 5.17
CA VAL A 98 -6.89 19.94 4.26
C VAL A 98 -7.79 20.38 3.13
N THR A 99 -7.24 20.52 1.93
CA THR A 99 -7.91 21.01 0.73
C THR A 99 -7.73 20.06 -0.45
N THR A 100 -8.36 20.33 -1.57
CA THR A 100 -8.13 19.56 -2.82
C THR A 100 -6.71 19.70 -3.35
N GLU A 101 -6.03 20.80 -3.05
CA GLU A 101 -4.64 21.07 -3.44
C GLU A 101 -3.66 20.46 -2.45
N ALA A 102 -4.03 20.43 -1.15
CA ALA A 102 -3.31 19.79 -0.07
C ALA A 102 -4.18 18.69 0.57
N PRO A 103 -4.31 17.52 -0.05
CA PRO A 103 -5.24 16.47 0.38
C PRO A 103 -4.80 15.73 1.65
N ALA A 104 -3.61 16.01 2.13
CA ALA A 104 -3.10 15.58 3.43
C ALA A 104 -2.33 16.75 4.06
N ALA A 105 -2.57 17.01 5.33
CA ALA A 105 -1.92 18.08 6.08
C ALA A 105 -1.82 17.74 7.57
N ILE A 106 -0.82 18.29 8.26
CA ILE A 106 -0.72 18.24 9.71
C ILE A 106 -1.78 19.21 10.26
N VAL A 107 -2.73 18.70 11.02
CA VAL A 107 -3.88 19.48 11.54
C VAL A 107 -3.86 19.61 13.06
N GLY A 108 -2.92 18.98 13.71
CA GLY A 108 -2.70 19.01 15.15
C GLY A 108 -1.37 18.39 15.51
N ASP A 109 -1.00 18.44 16.79
CA ASP A 109 0.22 17.80 17.28
C ASP A 109 0.12 16.28 17.07
N GLY A 110 0.95 15.74 16.17
CA GLY A 110 0.89 14.33 15.78
C GLY A 110 -0.40 13.90 15.08
N ILE A 111 -1.24 14.82 14.58
CA ILE A 111 -2.46 14.51 13.85
C ILE A 111 -2.35 14.94 12.40
N VAL A 112 -2.63 14.00 11.50
CA VAL A 112 -2.68 14.22 10.06
C VAL A 112 -4.12 14.09 9.58
N GLY A 113 -4.60 15.16 8.96
CA GLY A 113 -5.91 15.20 8.31
C GLY A 113 -5.81 14.78 6.84
N TRP A 114 -6.86 14.17 6.33
CA TRP A 114 -6.93 13.59 4.98
C TRP A 114 -8.21 13.99 4.26
N LEU A 115 -8.09 14.19 2.94
CA LEU A 115 -9.20 14.31 2.02
C LEU A 115 -9.12 13.17 0.99
N PRO A 116 -9.77 12.02 1.23
CA PRO A 116 -9.54 10.78 0.48
C PRO A 116 -9.87 10.91 -1.01
N GLN A 117 -10.76 11.80 -1.42
CA GLN A 117 -11.13 12.00 -2.83
C GLN A 117 -10.06 12.67 -3.67
N ALA A 118 -9.38 13.65 -3.11
CA ALA A 118 -8.27 14.29 -3.81
C ALA A 118 -7.08 13.34 -3.98
N LEU A 119 -7.09 12.20 -3.27
CA LEU A 119 -6.12 11.10 -3.35
C LEU A 119 -6.58 10.00 -4.33
N ALA A 120 -7.43 10.31 -5.32
CA ALA A 120 -7.96 9.34 -6.27
C ALA A 120 -6.86 8.56 -7.04
N GLY A 121 -7.12 7.31 -7.34
CA GLY A 121 -6.24 6.42 -8.09
C GLY A 121 -5.17 5.75 -7.22
N GLN A 122 -3.90 5.79 -7.66
CA GLN A 122 -2.77 5.20 -6.92
C GLN A 122 -2.34 6.01 -5.69
N ARG A 123 -2.84 7.24 -5.54
CA ARG A 123 -2.57 8.11 -4.41
C ARG A 123 -3.52 7.83 -3.23
N LYS A 124 -3.68 6.58 -2.86
CA LYS A 124 -4.38 6.22 -1.63
C LYS A 124 -3.64 6.82 -0.44
N ALA A 125 -4.36 7.12 0.65
CA ALA A 125 -3.73 7.53 1.90
C ALA A 125 -2.71 6.47 2.32
N LYS A 126 -1.46 6.85 2.37
CA LYS A 126 -0.33 5.96 2.66
C LYS A 126 0.63 6.62 3.63
N LEU A 127 1.35 5.79 4.36
CA LEU A 127 2.33 6.24 5.34
C LEU A 127 3.47 7.05 4.71
N GLU A 128 3.84 6.79 3.45
CA GLU A 128 4.83 7.61 2.71
C GLU A 128 4.43 9.09 2.64
N THR A 129 3.12 9.39 2.58
CA THR A 129 2.63 10.77 2.58
C THR A 129 2.85 11.42 3.94
N ILE A 130 2.64 10.68 5.03
CA ILE A 130 2.93 11.18 6.39
C ILE A 130 4.43 11.48 6.51
N PHE A 131 5.30 10.57 6.09
CA PHE A 131 6.74 10.81 6.10
C PHE A 131 7.10 12.10 5.36
N GLY A 132 6.51 12.32 4.17
CA GLY A 132 6.72 13.54 3.40
C GLY A 132 6.26 14.81 4.13
N LEU A 133 5.12 14.77 4.82
CA LEU A 133 4.62 15.91 5.61
C LEU A 133 5.55 16.29 6.76
N TYR A 134 6.16 15.29 7.40
CA TYR A 134 7.16 15.51 8.47
C TYR A 134 8.59 15.71 7.94
N GLY A 135 8.77 15.79 6.61
CA GLY A 135 10.11 15.96 6.00
C GLY A 135 11.03 14.76 6.23
N MET A 136 10.47 13.59 6.50
CA MET A 136 11.22 12.36 6.77
C MET A 136 11.40 11.55 5.49
N THR A 137 12.56 10.90 5.37
CA THR A 137 12.77 9.84 4.37
C THR A 137 13.01 8.54 5.10
N VAL A 138 12.14 7.55 4.87
CA VAL A 138 12.19 6.26 5.55
C VAL A 138 12.40 5.16 4.51
N THR A 139 13.42 4.34 4.73
CA THR A 139 13.71 3.12 3.98
C THR A 139 13.57 1.91 4.90
N ASP A 140 13.80 0.72 4.39
CA ASP A 140 13.70 -0.50 5.21
C ASP A 140 14.82 -0.60 6.28
N ASP A 141 15.89 0.21 6.16
CA ASP A 141 17.09 0.15 7.00
C ASP A 141 17.53 1.50 7.59
N SER A 142 16.88 2.59 7.20
CA SER A 142 17.26 3.92 7.69
C SER A 142 16.11 4.93 7.70
N ILE A 143 16.20 5.88 8.62
CA ILE A 143 15.31 7.02 8.76
C ILE A 143 16.18 8.27 8.66
N THR A 144 15.83 9.18 7.75
CA THR A 144 16.46 10.51 7.70
C THR A 144 15.39 11.52 8.11
N LEU A 145 15.68 12.28 9.17
CA LEU A 145 14.80 13.32 9.67
C LEU A 145 14.94 14.62 8.85
N LYS A 146 14.04 15.57 9.04
CA LYS A 146 14.01 16.85 8.34
C LYS A 146 15.29 17.67 8.52
N ASP A 147 15.93 17.60 9.67
CA ASP A 147 17.20 18.27 9.98
C ASP A 147 18.42 17.60 9.32
N GLY A 148 18.23 16.49 8.61
CA GLY A 148 19.27 15.70 8.00
C GLY A 148 19.88 14.63 8.91
N THR A 149 19.44 14.52 10.16
CA THR A 149 19.87 13.44 11.07
C THR A 149 19.48 12.10 10.50
N LYS A 150 20.46 11.21 10.33
CA LYS A 150 20.25 9.85 9.82
C LYS A 150 20.37 8.84 10.96
N ILE A 151 19.34 8.03 11.11
CA ILE A 151 19.26 6.87 12.00
C ILE A 151 19.29 5.62 11.12
N SER A 152 20.20 4.69 11.37
CA SER A 152 20.39 3.49 10.57
C SER A 152 20.51 2.28 11.48
N GLU A 153 19.92 1.16 11.07
CA GLU A 153 20.02 -0.12 11.81
C GLU A 153 21.46 -0.61 11.97
N THR A 154 22.36 -0.23 11.04
CA THR A 154 23.77 -0.64 11.07
C THR A 154 24.63 0.25 11.94
N ASP A 155 24.35 1.56 11.99
CA ASP A 155 25.26 2.54 12.56
C ASP A 155 24.77 3.11 13.88
N THR A 156 23.44 3.05 14.13
CA THR A 156 22.81 3.63 15.32
C THR A 156 22.40 2.50 16.28
N LYS A 157 22.72 2.69 17.56
CA LYS A 157 22.35 1.74 18.62
C LYS A 157 21.49 2.40 19.68
N CYS A 158 20.62 1.62 20.30
CA CYS A 158 19.83 2.04 21.44
C CYS A 158 20.44 1.43 22.71
N ALA A 159 21.04 2.27 23.56
CA ALA A 159 21.73 1.84 24.80
C ALA A 159 22.69 0.66 24.55
N ASP A 160 23.57 0.80 23.55
CA ASP A 160 24.55 -0.20 23.10
C ASP A 160 23.98 -1.51 22.51
N LYS A 161 22.67 -1.58 22.28
CA LYS A 161 22.00 -2.71 21.62
C LYS A 161 21.66 -2.37 20.18
N ASP A 162 21.68 -3.38 19.34
CA ASP A 162 21.19 -3.26 17.97
C ASP A 162 19.69 -2.93 18.01
N ALA A 163 19.27 -2.06 17.12
CA ALA A 163 17.90 -1.62 17.02
C ALA A 163 17.40 -1.75 15.58
N LYS A 164 16.11 -1.88 15.40
CA LYS A 164 15.45 -2.07 14.12
C LYS A 164 14.36 -1.06 13.89
N ILE A 165 14.11 -0.78 12.62
CA ILE A 165 13.00 0.05 12.20
C ILE A 165 11.76 -0.85 12.08
N SER A 166 10.66 -0.36 12.60
CA SER A 166 9.37 -1.04 12.54
C SER A 166 8.23 -0.02 12.57
N VAL A 167 7.06 -0.42 12.09
CA VAL A 167 5.86 0.39 12.12
C VAL A 167 4.78 -0.36 12.90
N TYR A 168 4.29 0.25 13.93
CA TYR A 168 3.16 -0.21 14.72
C TYR A 168 1.89 0.52 14.30
N VAL A 169 0.84 -0.25 14.04
CA VAL A 169 -0.44 0.27 13.55
C VAL A 169 -1.55 -0.20 14.46
N TRP A 170 -2.28 0.73 15.06
CA TRP A 170 -3.53 0.49 15.74
C TRP A 170 -4.69 0.91 14.84
N GLU A 171 -5.53 -0.04 14.49
CA GLU A 171 -6.78 0.24 13.76
C GLU A 171 -7.77 0.95 14.67
N SER A 172 -8.74 1.64 14.08
CA SER A 172 -9.80 2.32 14.82
C SER A 172 -10.45 1.40 15.87
N GLY A 173 -10.48 1.85 17.13
CA GLY A 173 -11.06 1.09 18.24
C GLY A 173 -10.26 -0.14 18.69
N SER A 174 -9.09 -0.43 18.10
CA SER A 174 -8.24 -1.55 18.50
C SER A 174 -7.31 -1.17 19.65
N ALA A 175 -7.22 -2.03 20.67
CA ALA A 175 -6.20 -1.93 21.70
C ALA A 175 -4.87 -2.58 21.28
N GLU A 176 -4.90 -3.47 20.28
CA GLU A 176 -3.73 -4.21 19.80
C GLU A 176 -3.15 -3.57 18.55
N SER A 177 -1.82 -3.52 18.48
CA SER A 177 -1.09 -3.05 17.31
C SER A 177 -0.79 -4.19 16.35
N LYS A 178 -0.75 -3.86 15.05
CA LYS A 178 -0.17 -4.70 14.00
C LYS A 178 1.24 -4.21 13.71
N LEU A 179 2.19 -5.13 13.62
CA LEU A 179 3.59 -4.83 13.33
C LEU A 179 3.88 -4.98 11.84
N SER A 180 4.53 -3.99 11.24
CA SER A 180 5.14 -4.04 9.92
C SER A 180 6.65 -3.84 10.04
N ILE A 181 7.44 -4.70 9.38
CA ILE A 181 8.91 -4.71 9.46
C ILE A 181 9.59 -4.39 8.13
N ALA A 182 8.83 -4.11 7.08
CA ALA A 182 9.34 -3.74 5.76
C ALA A 182 8.29 -3.01 4.93
N SER A 183 8.74 -2.32 3.87
CA SER A 183 7.87 -1.59 2.92
C SER A 183 6.96 -0.57 3.60
N PHE A 184 7.49 0.15 4.58
CA PHE A 184 6.75 1.03 5.48
C PHE A 184 5.89 2.06 4.76
N GLY A 185 6.44 2.70 3.71
CA GLY A 185 5.71 3.70 2.93
C GLY A 185 4.42 3.20 2.29
N GLY A 186 4.32 1.89 2.04
CA GLY A 186 3.16 1.24 1.44
C GLY A 186 2.00 0.99 2.40
N VAL A 187 2.17 1.17 3.70
CA VAL A 187 1.12 0.97 4.72
C VAL A 187 -0.05 1.89 4.41
N LYS A 188 -1.23 1.28 4.24
CA LYS A 188 -2.47 2.00 3.96
C LYS A 188 -2.97 2.67 5.24
N ILE A 189 -3.40 3.91 5.11
CA ILE A 189 -3.95 4.71 6.18
C ILE A 189 -5.46 4.77 6.04
N ASP A 190 -6.17 4.51 7.13
CA ASP A 190 -7.61 4.57 7.24
C ASP A 190 -8.01 5.52 8.40
N ASP A 191 -9.31 5.85 8.50
CA ASP A 191 -9.83 6.76 9.52
C ASP A 191 -9.58 6.26 10.94
N GLN A 192 -9.27 7.20 11.86
CA GLN A 192 -9.03 6.95 13.29
C GLN A 192 -7.89 5.95 13.57
N MET A 193 -7.02 5.73 12.57
CA MET A 193 -5.84 4.88 12.71
C MET A 193 -4.73 5.61 13.46
N THR A 194 -4.00 4.86 14.28
CA THR A 194 -2.79 5.38 14.95
C THR A 194 -1.59 4.64 14.42
N VAL A 195 -0.55 5.38 14.04
CA VAL A 195 0.69 4.83 13.49
C VAL A 195 1.88 5.33 14.27
N VAL A 196 2.76 4.42 14.66
CA VAL A 196 4.06 4.77 15.27
C VAL A 196 5.16 4.18 14.42
N LEU A 197 6.01 5.05 13.86
CA LEU A 197 7.30 4.67 13.34
C LEU A 197 8.25 4.48 14.51
N ALA A 198 8.84 3.29 14.66
CA ALA A 198 9.73 3.00 15.78
C ALA A 198 11.12 2.61 15.31
N PHE A 199 12.12 3.12 16.00
CA PHE A 199 13.49 2.62 15.98
C PHE A 199 13.82 2.13 17.39
N ALA A 200 13.82 0.82 17.60
CA ALA A 200 13.93 0.23 18.92
C ALA A 200 14.68 -1.10 18.92
N SER A 201 15.27 -1.44 20.06
CA SER A 201 15.88 -2.75 20.27
C SER A 201 14.83 -3.84 20.50
N ASP A 202 15.18 -5.08 20.18
CA ASP A 202 14.30 -6.24 20.41
C ASP A 202 13.81 -6.28 21.88
N GLY A 203 12.51 -6.47 22.07
CA GLY A 203 11.88 -6.58 23.38
C GLY A 203 11.47 -5.25 24.03
N VAL A 204 11.72 -4.13 23.38
CA VAL A 204 11.18 -2.83 23.82
C VAL A 204 9.70 -2.73 23.40
N GLU A 205 8.84 -2.45 24.37
CA GLU A 205 7.42 -2.22 24.11
C GLU A 205 7.21 -0.80 23.59
N VAL A 206 6.64 -0.69 22.39
CA VAL A 206 6.29 0.60 21.79
C VAL A 206 4.90 0.99 22.23
N PRO A 207 4.74 2.07 23.01
CA PRO A 207 3.44 2.46 23.53
C PRO A 207 2.56 3.11 22.45
N ARG A 208 1.25 2.97 22.60
CA ARG A 208 0.30 3.79 21.85
C ARG A 208 0.44 5.25 22.29
N PRO A 209 0.66 6.19 21.36
CA PRO A 209 0.84 7.60 21.73
C PRO A 209 -0.46 8.20 22.29
N ALA A 210 -0.33 9.08 23.28
CA ALA A 210 -1.49 9.73 23.92
C ALA A 210 -2.30 10.59 22.93
N VAL A 211 -1.67 11.11 21.89
CA VAL A 211 -2.33 11.87 20.81
C VAL A 211 -3.45 11.06 20.13
N ALA A 212 -3.37 9.74 20.16
CA ALA A 212 -4.39 8.86 19.60
C ALA A 212 -5.77 9.04 20.28
N ASP A 213 -5.80 9.49 21.52
CA ASP A 213 -7.06 9.69 22.26
C ASP A 213 -7.79 10.96 21.79
N SER A 214 -7.06 11.93 21.23
CA SER A 214 -7.65 13.14 20.65
C SER A 214 -8.20 12.96 19.24
N LEU A 215 -8.01 11.79 18.60
CA LEU A 215 -8.58 11.51 17.27
C LEU A 215 -10.11 11.62 17.24
N ALA A 216 -10.78 11.26 18.32
CA ALA A 216 -12.24 11.38 18.45
C ALA A 216 -12.75 12.82 18.22
N ASP A 217 -11.91 13.81 18.49
CA ASP A 217 -12.22 15.23 18.27
C ASP A 217 -12.11 15.65 16.78
N TYR A 218 -11.56 14.79 15.92
CA TYR A 218 -11.33 15.03 14.49
C TYR A 218 -12.25 14.16 13.63
N GLN A 219 -13.51 14.05 14.00
CA GLN A 219 -14.54 13.44 13.17
C GLN A 219 -15.13 14.47 12.23
N GLY A 220 -15.07 14.18 10.92
CA GLY A 220 -15.64 15.02 9.85
C GLY A 220 -17.12 14.72 9.59
#